data_cdea772352e122c1d0ca99a9be6a1f0f
#
_entry.id   cdea772352e122c1d0ca99a9be6a1f0f
#
_cell.length_a   1.000
_cell.length_b   1.000
_cell.length_c   1.000
_cell.angle_alpha   90.00
_cell.angle_beta   90.00
_cell.angle_gamma   90.00
#
_symmetry.space_group_name_H-M   'P 1'
#
loop_
_entity.id
_entity.type
_entity.pdbx_description
1 polymer ?
#
loop_
_entity_poly.entity_id
_entity_poly.type
_entity_poly.pdbx_seq_one_letter_code
_entity_poly.pdbx_strand_id
1 'polypeptide(L)'
;MPLQYTTVGLKNWRAMKEMGIAMAMSPGNMHQVVSMDFPVSMGGYEFTSSPDDPCAIQMIGCPFGETVGAPPIEQFREARYRMLELQFEDYEKEIREHLSGMLPKGLFEFDRDVESISVNRWAHGYVYGGSSLHDPDMPEMARRGRQPFGRITIANIDSGLSSYLHVAVAQAWRAVNELG
;
A
#
# COMPACT_ATOMS: atom_id res chain seq x y z
N MET A 1 10.12 -1.29 -2.01
CA MET A 1 9.68 0.06 -2.46
C MET A 1 8.98 0.77 -1.31
N PRO A 2 8.93 2.12 -1.27
CA PRO A 2 8.13 2.83 -0.28
C PRO A 2 6.64 2.61 -0.54
N LEU A 3 5.84 2.64 0.52
CA LEU A 3 4.41 2.39 0.46
C LEU A 3 3.70 3.20 1.54
N GLN A 4 2.56 3.76 1.22
CA GLN A 4 1.69 4.40 2.20
C GLN A 4 0.31 3.77 2.16
N TYR A 5 -0.20 3.49 3.35
CA TYR A 5 -1.55 3.03 3.61
C TYR A 5 -2.26 4.04 4.49
N THR A 6 -3.30 4.61 3.96
CA THR A 6 -4.15 5.54 4.71
C THR A 6 -5.51 4.92 4.88
N THR A 7 -5.99 4.89 6.12
CA THR A 7 -7.36 4.51 6.42
C THR A 7 -8.15 5.77 6.74
N VAL A 8 -9.26 5.98 6.06
CA VAL A 8 -10.18 7.09 6.32
C VAL A 8 -11.51 6.51 6.82
N GLY A 9 -11.88 6.85 8.04
CA GLY A 9 -13.19 6.52 8.61
C GLY A 9 -14.24 7.50 8.11
N LEU A 10 -15.27 6.99 7.46
CA LEU A 10 -16.43 7.75 6.99
C LEU A 10 -17.63 7.50 7.88
N LYS A 11 -18.42 8.54 8.16
CA LYS A 11 -19.72 8.43 8.87
C LYS A 11 -20.78 7.74 8.05
N ASN A 12 -20.65 7.75 6.75
CA ASN A 12 -21.53 7.10 5.77
C ASN A 12 -20.80 6.93 4.45
N TRP A 13 -21.29 6.03 3.57
CA TRP A 13 -20.71 5.82 2.24
C TRP A 13 -21.72 6.04 1.09
N ARG A 14 -22.72 6.91 1.32
CA ARG A 14 -23.78 7.23 0.34
C ARG A 14 -23.23 7.67 -1.00
N ALA A 15 -22.19 8.52 -0.98
CA ALA A 15 -21.55 9.02 -2.21
C ALA A 15 -20.93 7.90 -3.05
N MET A 16 -20.25 6.94 -2.43
CA MET A 16 -19.69 5.78 -3.15
C MET A 16 -20.80 4.87 -3.69
N LYS A 17 -21.88 4.68 -2.91
CA LYS A 17 -23.06 3.93 -3.35
C LYS A 17 -23.72 4.55 -4.56
N GLU A 18 -23.91 5.86 -4.56
CA GLU A 18 -24.54 6.59 -5.68
C GLU A 18 -23.70 6.48 -6.96
N MET A 19 -22.37 6.53 -6.82
CA MET A 19 -21.46 6.35 -7.96
C MET A 19 -21.36 4.88 -8.41
N GLY A 20 -21.85 3.93 -7.63
CA GLY A 20 -21.71 2.49 -7.91
C GLY A 20 -20.26 2.00 -7.86
N ILE A 21 -19.40 2.62 -7.04
CA ILE A 21 -17.99 2.28 -6.94
C ILE A 21 -17.65 1.71 -5.56
N ALA A 22 -16.86 0.65 -5.54
CA ALA A 22 -16.20 0.12 -4.34
C ALA A 22 -14.69 0.33 -4.38
N MET A 23 -14.13 0.59 -5.56
CA MET A 23 -12.71 0.87 -5.77
C MET A 23 -12.55 1.85 -6.93
N ALA A 24 -11.61 2.77 -6.79
CA ALA A 24 -11.20 3.70 -7.84
C ALA A 24 -9.67 3.71 -7.98
N MET A 25 -9.20 3.89 -9.21
CA MET A 25 -7.80 4.16 -9.52
C MET A 25 -7.66 5.64 -9.83
N SER A 26 -6.70 6.29 -9.19
CA SER A 26 -6.46 7.74 -9.31
C SER A 26 -5.00 8.02 -9.69
N PRO A 27 -4.60 7.73 -10.94
CA PRO A 27 -3.24 7.97 -11.40
C PRO A 27 -2.85 9.45 -11.25
N GLY A 28 -1.66 9.71 -10.76
CA GLY A 28 -1.13 11.06 -10.56
C GLY A 28 -1.41 11.66 -9.18
N ASN A 29 -2.30 11.07 -8.38
CA ASN A 29 -2.49 11.46 -7.00
C ASN A 29 -1.47 10.79 -6.07
N MET A 30 -1.30 11.32 -4.87
CA MET A 30 -0.45 10.72 -3.83
C MET A 30 -0.93 9.31 -3.47
N HIS A 31 -2.24 9.12 -3.38
CA HIS A 31 -2.87 7.80 -3.24
C HIS A 31 -3.45 7.37 -4.60
N GLN A 32 -2.84 6.36 -5.21
CA GLN A 32 -3.26 5.88 -6.52
C GLN A 32 -4.48 4.96 -6.49
N VAL A 33 -4.80 4.39 -5.34
CA VAL A 33 -5.95 3.51 -5.15
C VAL A 33 -6.79 4.02 -3.98
N VAL A 34 -8.09 4.10 -4.19
CA VAL A 34 -9.08 4.33 -3.13
C VAL A 34 -10.06 3.17 -3.18
N SER A 35 -10.25 2.47 -2.08
CA SER A 35 -11.19 1.34 -2.02
C SER A 35 -11.95 1.33 -0.70
N MET A 36 -13.19 0.86 -0.73
CA MET A 36 -13.86 0.44 0.49
C MET A 36 -13.06 -0.67 1.16
N ASP A 37 -13.14 -0.75 2.48
CA ASP A 37 -12.53 -1.86 3.22
C ASP A 37 -13.17 -3.20 2.83
N PHE A 38 -12.49 -4.31 3.14
CA PHE A 38 -12.98 -5.64 2.80
C PHE A 38 -14.29 -5.96 3.53
N PRO A 39 -15.30 -6.50 2.81
CA PRO A 39 -16.61 -6.80 3.38
C PRO A 39 -16.59 -8.07 4.24
N VAL A 40 -15.82 -8.04 5.33
CA VAL A 40 -15.64 -9.18 6.22
C VAL A 40 -16.13 -8.81 7.62
N SER A 41 -17.09 -9.59 8.12
CA SER A 41 -17.50 -9.55 9.52
C SER A 41 -16.76 -10.63 10.29
N MET A 42 -16.09 -10.27 11.39
CA MET A 42 -15.29 -11.21 12.17
C MET A 42 -15.25 -10.81 13.66
N GLY A 43 -15.41 -11.79 14.53
CA GLY A 43 -15.48 -11.54 15.98
C GLY A 43 -16.70 -10.71 16.33
N GLY A 44 -16.49 -9.60 17.03
CA GLY A 44 -17.55 -8.63 17.36
C GLY A 44 -17.72 -7.49 16.36
N TYR A 45 -16.98 -7.50 15.25
CA TYR A 45 -17.08 -6.51 14.18
C TYR A 45 -18.06 -6.99 13.12
N GLU A 46 -19.00 -6.13 12.77
CA GLU A 46 -19.91 -6.31 11.64
C GLU A 46 -19.59 -5.28 10.55
N PHE A 47 -19.33 -5.75 9.33
CA PHE A 47 -19.15 -4.88 8.19
C PHE A 47 -20.45 -4.14 7.87
N THR A 48 -20.35 -2.90 7.44
CA THR A 48 -21.50 -2.06 7.11
C THR A 48 -22.48 -2.73 6.15
N SER A 49 -23.76 -2.65 6.45
CA SER A 49 -24.84 -3.21 5.62
C SER A 49 -25.70 -2.12 4.94
N SER A 50 -25.59 -0.88 5.38
CA SER A 50 -26.33 0.26 4.86
C SER A 50 -25.40 1.40 4.47
N PRO A 51 -25.68 2.13 3.37
CA PRO A 51 -24.93 3.34 3.01
C PRO A 51 -24.95 4.45 4.05
N ASP A 52 -25.88 4.36 5.00
CA ASP A 52 -26.02 5.31 6.11
C ASP A 52 -25.13 4.95 7.32
N ASP A 53 -24.56 3.75 7.33
CA ASP A 53 -23.68 3.30 8.39
C ASP A 53 -22.24 3.78 8.16
N PRO A 54 -21.44 3.88 9.22
CA PRO A 54 -20.00 4.14 9.11
C PRO A 54 -19.28 3.07 8.27
N CYS A 55 -18.27 3.50 7.56
CA CYS A 55 -17.41 2.63 6.75
C CYS A 55 -15.98 3.14 6.77
N ALA A 56 -15.00 2.25 6.67
CA ALA A 56 -13.63 2.61 6.40
C ALA A 56 -13.34 2.51 4.90
N ILE A 57 -12.52 3.44 4.39
CA ILE A 57 -11.90 3.33 3.07
C ILE A 57 -10.39 3.25 3.23
N GLN A 58 -9.76 2.49 2.34
CA GLN A 58 -8.31 2.37 2.23
C GLN A 58 -7.83 3.19 1.04
N MET A 59 -6.86 4.06 1.30
CA MET A 59 -6.17 4.83 0.27
C MET A 59 -4.72 4.37 0.22
N ILE A 60 -4.29 3.85 -0.94
CA ILE A 60 -2.98 3.24 -1.09
C ILE A 60 -2.15 4.05 -2.07
N GLY A 61 -0.92 4.37 -1.67
CA GLY A 61 0.06 5.07 -2.49
C GLY A 61 1.40 4.33 -2.54
N CYS A 62 1.98 4.27 -3.73
CA CYS A 62 3.34 3.81 -3.95
C CYS A 62 4.13 5.01 -4.53
N PRO A 63 4.73 5.85 -3.67
CA PRO A 63 5.43 7.03 -4.15
C PRO A 63 6.68 6.67 -4.93
N PHE A 64 6.93 7.43 -5.99
CA PHE A 64 8.15 7.39 -6.79
C PHE A 64 8.90 8.72 -6.69
N GLY A 65 10.19 8.71 -7.03
CA GLY A 65 10.97 9.92 -7.18
C GLY A 65 10.53 10.72 -8.42
N GLU A 66 10.92 11.99 -8.47
CA GLU A 66 10.61 12.90 -9.58
C GLU A 66 11.66 12.87 -10.67
N THR A 67 12.83 12.25 -10.43
CA THR A 67 13.91 12.17 -11.40
C THR A 67 13.54 11.18 -12.52
N VAL A 68 13.07 11.74 -13.63
CA VAL A 68 12.66 10.95 -14.80
C VAL A 68 13.84 10.16 -15.37
N GLY A 69 13.63 8.86 -15.59
CA GLY A 69 14.66 7.97 -16.15
C GLY A 69 15.70 7.44 -15.15
N ALA A 70 15.64 7.87 -13.89
CA ALA A 70 16.50 7.30 -12.87
C ALA A 70 16.16 5.82 -12.62
N PRO A 71 17.15 4.98 -12.24
CA PRO A 71 16.89 3.60 -11.84
C PRO A 71 15.86 3.52 -10.69
N PRO A 72 15.01 2.49 -10.65
CA PRO A 72 13.95 2.38 -9.65
C PRO A 72 14.46 2.49 -8.20
N ILE A 73 15.63 1.97 -7.90
CA ILE A 73 16.21 2.04 -6.55
C ILE A 73 16.51 3.50 -6.13
N GLU A 74 16.93 4.35 -7.05
CA GLU A 74 17.17 5.77 -6.79
C GLU A 74 15.86 6.52 -6.62
N GLN A 75 14.88 6.26 -7.47
CA GLN A 75 13.53 6.82 -7.36
C GLN A 75 12.88 6.42 -6.02
N PHE A 76 13.02 5.17 -5.58
CA PHE A 76 12.50 4.74 -4.28
C PHE A 76 13.24 5.39 -3.11
N ARG A 77 14.53 5.68 -3.25
CA ARG A 77 15.28 6.42 -2.23
C ARG A 77 14.77 7.85 -2.10
N GLU A 78 14.61 8.55 -3.21
CA GLU A 78 14.05 9.89 -3.26
C GLU A 78 12.62 9.92 -2.67
N ALA A 79 11.77 9.01 -3.10
CA ALA A 79 10.40 8.89 -2.61
C ALA A 79 10.31 8.62 -1.09
N ARG A 80 11.25 7.82 -0.53
CA ARG A 80 11.33 7.61 0.92
C ARG A 80 11.63 8.89 1.68
N TYR A 81 12.58 9.69 1.22
CA TYR A 81 12.90 10.96 1.85
C TYR A 81 11.70 11.92 1.82
N ARG A 82 11.07 12.08 0.66
CA ARG A 82 9.86 12.91 0.54
C ARG A 82 8.74 12.43 1.47
N MET A 83 8.46 11.14 1.50
CA MET A 83 7.43 10.56 2.37
C MET A 83 7.71 10.82 3.86
N LEU A 84 8.98 10.90 4.26
CA LEU A 84 9.38 11.20 5.65
C LEU A 84 9.32 12.68 5.98
N GLU A 85 9.51 13.56 5.00
CA GLU A 85 9.44 15.03 5.17
C GLU A 85 8.00 15.51 5.36
N LEU A 86 7.02 14.85 4.75
CA LEU A 86 5.61 15.23 4.85
C LEU A 86 5.10 15.12 6.28
N GLN A 87 4.35 16.14 6.72
CA GLN A 87 3.64 16.16 7.98
C GLN A 87 2.22 15.62 7.81
N PHE A 88 1.52 15.38 8.91
CA PHE A 88 0.15 14.87 8.85
C PHE A 88 -0.78 15.81 8.09
N GLU A 89 -0.62 17.09 8.26
CA GLU A 89 -1.40 18.15 7.62
C GLU A 89 -1.29 18.11 6.08
N ASP A 90 -0.12 17.72 5.54
CA ASP A 90 0.08 17.56 4.10
C ASP A 90 -0.75 16.39 3.56
N TYR A 91 -0.78 15.28 4.31
CA TYR A 91 -1.63 14.13 3.98
C TYR A 91 -3.11 14.46 4.10
N GLU A 92 -3.53 15.11 5.19
CA GLU A 92 -4.93 15.51 5.38
C GLU A 92 -5.42 16.40 4.24
N LYS A 93 -4.61 17.38 3.85
CA LYS A 93 -4.92 18.28 2.73
C LYS A 93 -5.10 17.50 1.42
N GLU A 94 -4.17 16.62 1.08
CA GLU A 94 -4.24 15.80 -0.13
C GLU A 94 -5.46 14.89 -0.12
N ILE A 95 -5.75 14.22 1.01
CA ILE A 95 -6.92 13.35 1.16
C ILE A 95 -8.21 14.14 0.99
N ARG A 96 -8.28 15.34 1.57
CA ARG A 96 -9.41 16.27 1.42
C ARG A 96 -9.64 16.64 -0.04
N GLU A 97 -8.59 17.06 -0.73
CA GLU A 97 -8.65 17.45 -2.14
C GLU A 97 -9.04 16.24 -3.02
N HIS A 98 -8.45 15.09 -2.77
CA HIS A 98 -8.68 13.87 -3.52
C HIS A 98 -10.14 13.39 -3.38
N LEU A 99 -10.61 13.20 -2.15
CA LEU A 99 -11.97 12.71 -1.89
C LEU A 99 -13.04 13.73 -2.34
N SER A 100 -12.81 15.03 -2.12
CA SER A 100 -13.73 16.08 -2.57
C SER A 100 -13.77 16.24 -4.09
N GLY A 101 -12.67 15.90 -4.78
CA GLY A 101 -12.62 15.86 -6.25
C GLY A 101 -13.24 14.60 -6.86
N MET A 102 -13.14 13.47 -6.15
CA MET A 102 -13.63 12.19 -6.61
C MET A 102 -15.12 11.99 -6.35
N LEU A 103 -15.62 12.42 -5.20
CA LEU A 103 -16.97 12.16 -4.74
C LEU A 103 -17.95 13.30 -5.10
N PRO A 104 -19.23 13.00 -5.40
CA PRO A 104 -20.19 13.99 -5.86
C PRO A 104 -20.45 15.08 -4.82
N LYS A 105 -20.37 16.35 -5.25
CA LYS A 105 -20.76 17.49 -4.43
C LYS A 105 -22.20 17.36 -3.96
N GLY A 106 -22.44 17.71 -2.68
CA GLY A 106 -23.75 17.61 -2.05
C GLY A 106 -24.03 16.24 -1.42
N LEU A 107 -23.44 15.15 -1.94
CA LEU A 107 -23.49 13.84 -1.29
C LEU A 107 -22.34 13.65 -0.32
N PHE A 108 -21.16 14.18 -0.64
CA PHE A 108 -19.98 14.14 0.22
C PHE A 108 -19.48 15.55 0.56
N GLU A 109 -19.22 15.76 1.84
CA GLU A 109 -18.59 16.96 2.39
C GLU A 109 -17.54 16.50 3.41
N PHE A 110 -16.27 16.81 3.18
CA PHE A 110 -15.16 16.26 3.97
C PHE A 110 -15.34 16.47 5.48
N ASP A 111 -15.61 17.72 5.91
CA ASP A 111 -15.73 18.06 7.34
C ASP A 111 -16.97 17.46 8.02
N ARG A 112 -17.98 17.10 7.24
CA ARG A 112 -19.19 16.44 7.74
C ARG A 112 -19.03 14.94 7.81
N ASP A 113 -18.43 14.33 6.78
CA ASP A 113 -18.52 12.90 6.52
C ASP A 113 -17.25 12.12 6.94
N VAL A 114 -16.10 12.80 7.05
CA VAL A 114 -14.86 12.18 7.55
C VAL A 114 -14.84 12.23 9.07
N GLU A 115 -14.62 11.09 9.71
CA GLU A 115 -14.54 10.97 11.17
C GLU A 115 -13.09 10.83 11.65
N SER A 116 -12.26 10.13 10.88
CA SER A 116 -10.88 9.84 11.28
C SER A 116 -9.98 9.59 10.08
N ILE A 117 -8.70 9.88 10.27
CA ILE A 117 -7.64 9.58 9.31
C ILE A 117 -6.47 8.95 10.05
N SER A 118 -5.98 7.84 9.50
CA SER A 118 -4.75 7.19 9.96
C SER A 118 -3.81 6.98 8.77
N VAL A 119 -2.61 7.56 8.83
CA VAL A 119 -1.60 7.46 7.77
C VAL A 119 -0.46 6.57 8.22
N ASN A 120 -0.28 5.44 7.55
CA ASN A 120 0.82 4.52 7.78
C ASN A 120 1.84 4.64 6.65
N ARG A 121 3.08 4.97 7.00
CA ARG A 121 4.19 5.18 6.08
C ARG A 121 5.20 4.05 6.22
N TRP A 122 5.38 3.28 5.16
CA TRP A 122 6.30 2.15 5.11
C TRP A 122 7.46 2.50 4.19
N ALA A 123 8.62 2.77 4.75
CA ALA A 123 9.82 3.06 3.98
C ALA A 123 10.22 1.89 3.06
N HIS A 124 9.96 0.67 3.52
CA HIS A 124 10.17 -0.58 2.80
C HIS A 124 8.89 -1.41 2.90
N GLY A 125 8.03 -1.28 1.89
CA GLY A 125 6.77 -2.00 1.79
C GLY A 125 6.93 -3.34 1.10
N TYR A 126 6.25 -3.54 -0.03
CA TYR A 126 6.36 -4.77 -0.80
C TYR A 126 7.77 -5.00 -1.35
N VAL A 127 8.09 -6.27 -1.55
CA VAL A 127 9.34 -6.70 -2.21
C VAL A 127 9.47 -6.03 -3.57
N TYR A 128 10.66 -5.51 -3.83
CA TYR A 128 11.03 -5.10 -5.18
C TYR A 128 11.55 -6.31 -5.96
N GLY A 129 10.78 -6.76 -6.94
CA GLY A 129 11.12 -7.94 -7.75
C GLY A 129 12.18 -7.71 -8.82
N GLY A 130 12.73 -6.49 -8.90
CA GLY A 130 13.68 -6.09 -9.93
C GLY A 130 13.01 -5.58 -11.20
N SER A 131 13.82 -5.00 -12.07
CA SER A 131 13.45 -4.54 -13.40
C SER A 131 14.39 -5.20 -14.41
N SER A 132 13.85 -5.81 -15.45
CA SER A 132 14.68 -6.43 -16.51
C SER A 132 15.61 -5.43 -17.21
N LEU A 133 15.26 -4.16 -17.19
CA LEU A 133 16.07 -3.09 -17.78
C LEU A 133 17.20 -2.62 -16.86
N HIS A 134 16.94 -2.50 -15.56
CA HIS A 134 17.88 -1.90 -14.60
C HIS A 134 18.57 -2.93 -13.72
N ASP A 135 17.95 -4.09 -13.48
CA ASP A 135 18.40 -5.12 -12.56
C ASP A 135 18.37 -6.51 -13.19
N PRO A 136 19.08 -6.73 -14.32
CA PRO A 136 19.04 -8.01 -15.06
C PRO A 136 19.54 -9.19 -14.21
N ASP A 137 20.43 -8.93 -13.24
CA ASP A 137 21.05 -9.95 -12.39
C ASP A 137 20.29 -10.17 -11.07
N MET A 138 19.13 -9.52 -10.85
CA MET A 138 18.39 -9.59 -9.59
C MET A 138 18.07 -11.03 -9.15
N PRO A 139 17.63 -11.97 -10.03
CA PRO A 139 17.41 -13.35 -9.65
C PRO A 139 18.68 -14.06 -9.09
N GLU A 140 19.82 -13.81 -9.71
CA GLU A 140 21.10 -14.36 -9.26
C GLU A 140 21.56 -13.70 -7.96
N MET A 141 21.39 -12.40 -7.82
CA MET A 141 21.67 -11.68 -6.58
C MET A 141 20.83 -12.22 -5.42
N ALA A 142 19.54 -12.47 -5.61
CA ALA A 142 18.67 -13.08 -4.61
C ALA A 142 19.11 -14.51 -4.27
N ARG A 143 19.48 -15.30 -5.29
CA ARG A 143 20.02 -16.66 -5.08
C ARG A 143 21.29 -16.65 -4.25
N ARG A 144 22.20 -15.73 -4.50
CA ARG A 144 23.43 -15.54 -3.72
C ARG A 144 23.16 -15.04 -2.31
N GLY A 145 22.25 -14.04 -2.18
CA GLY A 145 21.93 -13.43 -0.88
C GLY A 145 21.23 -14.36 0.09
N ARG A 146 20.53 -15.39 -0.40
CA ARG A 146 19.84 -16.37 0.45
C ARG A 146 20.66 -17.63 0.78
N GLN A 147 21.94 -17.68 0.39
CA GLN A 147 22.79 -18.82 0.73
C GLN A 147 22.92 -18.97 2.24
N PRO A 148 22.90 -20.19 2.79
CA PRO A 148 23.11 -20.42 4.20
C PRO A 148 24.48 -19.91 4.67
N PHE A 149 24.53 -19.39 5.89
CA PHE A 149 25.77 -19.08 6.59
C PHE A 149 25.86 -19.92 7.87
N GLY A 150 26.56 -21.04 7.81
CA GLY A 150 26.54 -22.01 8.87
C GLY A 150 25.12 -22.56 9.09
N ARG A 151 24.60 -22.38 10.32
CA ARG A 151 23.22 -22.77 10.67
C ARG A 151 22.22 -21.62 10.58
N ILE A 152 22.53 -20.56 9.84
CA ILE A 152 21.66 -19.41 9.62
C ILE A 152 21.12 -19.50 8.20
N THR A 153 19.80 -19.52 8.05
CA THR A 153 19.09 -19.51 6.76
C THR A 153 18.12 -18.35 6.70
N ILE A 154 17.80 -17.89 5.50
CA ILE A 154 16.90 -16.75 5.25
C ILE A 154 15.58 -17.27 4.70
N ALA A 155 14.47 -16.93 5.36
CA ALA A 155 13.14 -17.44 5.05
C ALA A 155 12.09 -16.33 4.87
N ASN A 156 12.41 -15.31 4.09
CA ASN A 156 11.48 -14.19 3.85
C ASN A 156 11.11 -14.07 2.36
N ILE A 157 10.12 -13.24 2.06
CA ILE A 157 9.64 -13.00 0.69
C ILE A 157 10.68 -12.26 -0.17
N ASP A 158 11.57 -11.45 0.42
CA ASP A 158 12.66 -10.80 -0.32
C ASP A 158 13.60 -11.82 -0.95
N SER A 159 13.86 -12.93 -0.26
CA SER A 159 14.68 -14.02 -0.79
C SER A 159 14.05 -14.76 -1.97
N GLY A 160 12.75 -14.55 -2.20
CA GLY A 160 11.99 -15.08 -3.33
C GLY A 160 11.59 -14.05 -4.38
N LEU A 161 11.96 -12.77 -4.19
CA LEU A 161 11.66 -11.63 -5.07
C LEU A 161 10.16 -11.45 -5.40
N SER A 162 9.26 -11.83 -4.47
CA SER A 162 7.83 -11.75 -4.74
C SER A 162 7.01 -11.62 -3.45
N SER A 163 6.05 -10.70 -3.43
CA SER A 163 5.28 -10.31 -2.24
C SER A 163 4.02 -11.16 -2.02
N TYR A 164 4.08 -12.46 -2.31
CA TYR A 164 2.93 -13.35 -2.16
C TYR A 164 3.12 -14.38 -1.05
N LEU A 165 2.01 -14.75 -0.39
CA LEU A 165 1.99 -15.72 0.71
C LEU A 165 2.62 -17.06 0.33
N HIS A 166 2.31 -17.58 -0.87
CA HIS A 166 2.88 -18.84 -1.32
C HIS A 166 4.40 -18.79 -1.47
N VAL A 167 4.96 -17.62 -1.81
CA VAL A 167 6.42 -17.41 -1.87
C VAL A 167 7.01 -17.42 -0.46
N ALA A 168 6.36 -16.79 0.52
CA ALA A 168 6.79 -16.85 1.93
C ALA A 168 6.87 -18.30 2.42
N VAL A 169 5.84 -19.11 2.14
CA VAL A 169 5.80 -20.54 2.49
C VAL A 169 6.90 -21.31 1.78
N ALA A 170 7.10 -21.09 0.47
CA ALA A 170 8.15 -21.77 -0.30
C ALA A 170 9.57 -21.43 0.23
N GLN A 171 9.81 -20.16 0.59
CA GLN A 171 11.09 -19.75 1.14
C GLN A 171 11.31 -20.31 2.56
N ALA A 172 10.26 -20.39 3.38
CA ALA A 172 10.34 -21.05 4.69
C ALA A 172 10.68 -22.54 4.56
N TRP A 173 9.99 -23.24 3.66
CA TRP A 173 10.27 -24.64 3.35
C TRP A 173 11.72 -24.86 2.92
N ARG A 174 12.22 -24.07 1.97
CA ARG A 174 13.61 -24.10 1.52
C ARG A 174 14.58 -23.92 2.68
N ALA A 175 14.39 -22.86 3.48
CA ALA A 175 15.28 -22.50 4.57
C ALA A 175 15.36 -23.59 5.65
N VAL A 176 14.25 -24.27 5.95
CA VAL A 176 14.24 -25.42 6.88
C VAL A 176 15.02 -26.59 6.31
N ASN A 177 14.83 -26.92 5.02
CA ASN A 177 15.56 -28.03 4.38
C ASN A 177 17.07 -27.78 4.23
N GLU A 178 17.50 -26.53 4.20
CA GLU A 178 18.92 -26.15 4.19
C GLU A 178 19.63 -26.38 5.54
N LEU A 179 18.87 -26.59 6.61
CA LEU A 179 19.42 -26.88 7.94
C LEU A 179 19.72 -28.38 8.18
N GLY A 180 19.29 -29.26 7.27
CA GLY A 180 19.51 -30.70 7.29
C GLY A 180 18.46 -31.43 8.07
#